data_b2a852d3696678a5c31c5d1a471b51a6
#
_entry.id   b2a852d3696678a5c31c5d1a471b51a6
#
_cell.length_a   1.000
_cell.length_b   1.000
_cell.length_c   1.000
_cell.angle_alpha   90.00
_cell.angle_beta   90.00
_cell.angle_gamma   90.00
#
_symmetry.space_group_name_H-M   'P 1'
#
loop_
_entity.id
_entity.type
_entity.pdbx_description
1 polymer ?
#
loop_
_entity_poly.entity_id
_entity_poly.type
_entity_poly.pdbx_seq_one_letter_code
_entity_poly.pdbx_strand_id
1 'polypeptide(L)'
;MINVGKKDLCLPREIKEYQPLQISNGDVMTGKQTLDWYPMDSEQRFRENFTNHPTNKSLLTYKKNPIQYKLNEYGFRSDSFDTEKPGNVFLGCSHTFGIGNYMENTWSHKVNKKVGGKFFNLASPGKGIMTSLRLLRYWSSKLNIKNIFH
;
A
#
# COMPACT_ATOMS: atom_id res chain seq x y z
N MET A 1 -10.74 -1.28 28.02
CA MET A 1 -9.50 -0.70 27.47
C MET A 1 -8.32 -1.46 28.06
N ILE A 2 -7.65 -2.32 27.28
CA ILE A 2 -6.49 -3.09 27.79
C ILE A 2 -5.30 -2.14 27.73
N ASN A 3 -4.78 -1.77 28.88
CA ASN A 3 -3.59 -0.95 29.01
C ASN A 3 -2.36 -1.87 28.83
N VAL A 4 -1.96 -2.11 27.60
CA VAL A 4 -0.74 -2.89 27.30
C VAL A 4 0.45 -1.97 27.51
N GLY A 5 1.14 -2.16 28.63
CA GLY A 5 2.35 -1.41 28.97
C GLY A 5 3.41 -1.52 27.86
N LYS A 6 4.19 -0.47 27.65
CA LYS A 6 5.26 -0.41 26.64
C LYS A 6 6.30 -1.55 26.69
N LYS A 7 6.34 -2.31 27.79
CA LYS A 7 7.29 -3.40 28.01
C LYS A 7 6.86 -4.75 27.45
N ASP A 8 5.57 -4.94 27.14
CA ASP A 8 5.02 -6.28 26.85
C ASP A 8 4.96 -6.60 25.34
N LEU A 9 5.39 -5.66 24.49
CA LEU A 9 5.50 -5.89 23.06
C LEU A 9 6.95 -6.24 22.73
N CYS A 10 7.24 -7.51 22.41
CA CYS A 10 8.50 -7.96 21.80
C CYS A 10 8.72 -7.31 20.43
N LEU A 11 9.02 -6.02 20.43
CA LEU A 11 9.34 -5.26 19.22
C LEU A 11 10.85 -5.06 19.17
N PRO A 12 11.48 -5.15 17.99
CA PRO A 12 12.87 -4.74 17.82
C PRO A 12 13.03 -3.33 18.39
N ARG A 13 14.09 -3.12 19.14
CA ARG A 13 14.29 -1.95 20.02
C ARG A 13 14.20 -0.61 19.32
N GLU A 14 14.42 -0.52 18.02
CA GLU A 14 14.30 0.74 17.26
C GLU A 14 14.01 0.47 15.80
N ILE A 15 12.94 1.03 15.29
CA ILE A 15 12.83 1.31 13.86
C ILE A 15 13.49 2.68 13.69
N LYS A 16 14.81 2.69 13.51
CA LYS A 16 15.57 3.95 13.33
C LYS A 16 15.31 4.56 11.97
N GLU A 17 15.04 3.72 10.97
CA GLU A 17 14.82 4.14 9.60
C GLU A 17 13.67 3.36 8.98
N TYR A 18 12.90 4.04 8.15
CA TYR A 18 11.91 3.41 7.31
C TYR A 18 12.61 2.52 6.28
N GLN A 19 12.39 1.21 6.36
CA GLN A 19 12.88 0.29 5.34
C GLN A 19 11.91 0.27 4.16
N PRO A 20 12.42 0.48 2.94
CA PRO A 20 11.59 0.43 1.74
C PRO A 20 10.86 -0.89 1.60
N LEU A 21 9.62 -0.83 1.14
CA LEU A 21 8.83 -2.02 0.82
C LEU A 21 9.33 -2.62 -0.49
N GLN A 22 9.54 -3.95 -0.51
CA GLN A 22 9.75 -4.69 -1.74
C GLN A 22 8.42 -5.18 -2.28
N ILE A 23 8.20 -4.99 -3.57
CA ILE A 23 7.13 -5.67 -4.29
C ILE A 23 7.68 -6.98 -4.87
N SER A 24 6.79 -7.89 -5.28
CA SER A 24 7.09 -9.23 -5.79
C SER A 24 8.16 -9.30 -6.90
N ASN A 25 8.41 -8.21 -7.60
CA ASN A 25 9.39 -8.12 -8.70
C ASN A 25 10.78 -7.65 -8.27
N GLY A 26 11.06 -7.55 -6.97
CA GLY A 26 12.33 -7.00 -6.49
C GLY A 26 12.42 -5.47 -6.54
N ASP A 27 11.40 -4.79 -7.03
CA ASP A 27 11.35 -3.34 -7.02
C ASP A 27 11.26 -2.81 -5.59
N VAL A 28 12.11 -1.87 -5.29
CA VAL A 28 12.16 -1.23 -3.98
C VAL A 28 11.30 0.02 -4.02
N MET A 29 10.23 0.04 -3.23
CA MET A 29 9.38 1.21 -3.11
C MET A 29 10.06 2.24 -2.21
N THR A 30 10.83 3.12 -2.81
CA THR A 30 11.50 4.22 -2.11
C THR A 30 11.05 5.55 -2.67
N GLY A 31 10.47 6.37 -1.80
CA GLY A 31 10.10 7.72 -2.16
C GLY A 31 8.97 7.84 -3.19
N LYS A 32 8.76 9.06 -3.66
CA LYS A 32 7.70 9.38 -4.62
C LYS A 32 8.03 8.81 -6.00
N GLN A 33 7.23 7.85 -6.45
CA GLN A 33 7.40 7.21 -7.75
C GLN A 33 6.08 6.68 -8.29
N THR A 34 6.09 6.32 -9.58
CA THR A 34 4.98 5.62 -10.23
C THR A 34 5.49 4.29 -10.75
N LEU A 35 4.83 3.21 -10.39
CA LEU A 35 5.15 1.85 -10.79
C LEU A 35 4.03 1.26 -11.62
N ASP A 36 4.37 0.67 -12.75
CA ASP A 36 3.42 -0.08 -13.56
C ASP A 36 3.23 -1.48 -12.97
N TRP A 37 1.99 -1.89 -12.81
CA TRP A 37 1.66 -3.26 -12.45
C TRP A 37 1.26 -4.03 -13.70
N TYR A 38 1.77 -5.24 -13.83
CA TYR A 38 1.46 -6.14 -14.94
C TYR A 38 0.74 -7.39 -14.44
N PRO A 39 -0.33 -7.86 -15.13
CA PRO A 39 -0.87 -9.19 -14.91
C PRO A 39 0.24 -10.24 -15.05
N MET A 40 0.18 -11.31 -14.24
CA MET A 40 1.22 -12.35 -14.16
C MET A 40 2.53 -11.89 -13.48
N ASP A 41 2.47 -10.80 -12.71
CA ASP A 41 3.54 -10.26 -11.87
C ASP A 41 4.81 -9.77 -12.59
N SER A 42 4.85 -9.78 -13.92
CA SER A 42 5.96 -9.19 -14.66
C SER A 42 5.57 -8.76 -16.08
N GLU A 43 6.24 -7.73 -16.57
CA GLU A 43 6.04 -7.26 -17.93
C GLU A 43 6.35 -8.34 -18.96
N GLN A 44 7.43 -9.10 -18.76
CA GLN A 44 7.83 -10.18 -19.66
C GLN A 44 6.72 -11.23 -19.79
N ARG A 45 6.22 -11.76 -18.65
CA ARG A 45 5.15 -12.75 -18.65
C ARG A 45 3.86 -12.21 -19.26
N PHE A 46 3.56 -10.94 -19.00
CA PHE A 46 2.42 -10.29 -19.63
C PHE A 46 2.55 -10.24 -21.15
N ARG A 47 3.72 -9.87 -21.68
CA ARG A 47 4.00 -9.81 -23.11
C ARG A 47 3.91 -11.18 -23.75
N GLU A 48 4.51 -12.20 -23.14
CA GLU A 48 4.45 -13.60 -23.60
C GLU A 48 2.98 -14.09 -23.65
N ASN A 49 2.24 -13.88 -22.59
CA ASN A 49 0.84 -14.29 -22.50
C ASN A 49 -0.05 -13.53 -23.50
N PHE A 50 0.22 -12.25 -23.70
CA PHE A 50 -0.48 -11.45 -24.71
C PHE A 50 -0.20 -11.93 -26.13
N THR A 51 1.03 -12.33 -26.44
CA THR A 51 1.41 -12.89 -27.74
C THR A 51 0.68 -14.22 -28.01
N ASN A 52 0.60 -15.07 -26.99
CA ASN A 52 -0.08 -16.37 -27.09
C ASN A 52 -1.62 -16.25 -27.12
N HIS A 53 -2.18 -15.17 -26.56
CA HIS A 53 -3.62 -14.96 -26.44
C HIS A 53 -4.03 -13.52 -26.82
N PRO A 54 -3.79 -13.10 -28.08
CA PRO A 54 -3.95 -11.70 -28.50
C PRO A 54 -5.40 -11.18 -28.47
N THR A 55 -6.38 -12.07 -28.45
CA THR A 55 -7.81 -11.74 -28.38
C THR A 55 -8.40 -11.80 -26.97
N ASN A 56 -7.60 -12.10 -25.97
CA ASN A 56 -8.08 -12.18 -24.58
C ASN A 56 -8.49 -10.80 -24.09
N LYS A 57 -9.80 -10.64 -23.79
CA LYS A 57 -10.39 -9.36 -23.39
C LYS A 57 -9.74 -8.75 -22.15
N SER A 58 -9.39 -9.56 -21.16
CA SER A 58 -8.74 -9.08 -19.94
C SER A 58 -7.36 -8.51 -20.23
N LEU A 59 -6.55 -9.20 -21.01
CA LEU A 59 -5.22 -8.73 -21.39
C LEU A 59 -5.28 -7.46 -22.25
N LEU A 60 -6.25 -7.40 -23.18
CA LEU A 60 -6.51 -6.18 -23.97
C LEU A 60 -6.90 -5.00 -23.09
N THR A 61 -7.73 -5.23 -22.06
CA THR A 61 -8.12 -4.19 -21.11
C THR A 61 -6.90 -3.64 -20.36
N TYR A 62 -6.04 -4.51 -19.84
CA TYR A 62 -4.82 -4.09 -19.15
C TYR A 62 -3.84 -3.36 -20.08
N LYS A 63 -3.70 -3.83 -21.32
CA LYS A 63 -2.84 -3.16 -22.32
C LYS A 63 -3.32 -1.75 -22.61
N LYS A 64 -4.63 -1.55 -22.71
CA LYS A 64 -5.25 -0.23 -22.97
C LYS A 64 -5.22 0.69 -21.78
N ASN A 65 -5.41 0.15 -20.60
CA ASN A 65 -5.51 0.88 -19.34
C ASN A 65 -4.61 0.21 -18.28
N PRO A 66 -3.30 0.48 -18.28
CA PRO A 66 -2.39 -0.10 -17.31
C PRO A 66 -2.71 0.37 -15.90
N ILE A 67 -2.56 -0.53 -14.93
CA ILE A 67 -2.69 -0.18 -13.52
C ILE A 67 -1.38 0.42 -13.04
N GLN A 68 -1.44 1.60 -12.49
CA GLN A 68 -0.29 2.30 -11.95
C GLN A 68 -0.41 2.48 -10.44
N TYR A 69 0.67 2.26 -9.73
CA TYR A 69 0.80 2.57 -8.31
C TYR A 69 1.55 3.87 -8.16
N LYS A 70 0.82 4.93 -7.82
CA LYS A 70 1.41 6.21 -7.45
C LYS A 70 1.75 6.17 -5.97
N LEU A 71 3.04 6.28 -5.66
CA LEU A 71 3.55 6.25 -4.29
C LEU A 71 3.86 7.66 -3.81
N ASN A 72 3.63 7.88 -2.52
CA ASN A 72 3.98 9.14 -1.88
C ASN A 72 5.50 9.24 -1.58
N GLU A 73 5.92 10.29 -0.91
CA GLU A 73 7.31 10.61 -0.56
C GLU A 73 7.98 9.54 0.32
N TYR A 74 7.21 8.68 0.96
CA TYR A 74 7.68 7.58 1.82
C TYR A 74 7.48 6.21 1.20
N GLY A 75 7.08 6.13 -0.09
CA GLY A 75 6.89 4.87 -0.79
C GLY A 75 5.56 4.15 -0.49
N PHE A 76 4.59 4.82 0.11
CA PHE A 76 3.25 4.28 0.32
C PHE A 76 2.29 4.68 -0.81
N ARG A 77 1.40 3.78 -1.18
CA ARG A 77 0.29 4.05 -2.11
C ARG A 77 -0.80 4.82 -1.37
N SER A 78 -0.56 6.10 -1.15
CA SER A 78 -1.27 6.93 -0.18
C SER A 78 -1.22 8.39 -0.58
N ASP A 79 -2.05 9.23 0.07
CA ASP A 79 -1.85 10.68 0.08
C ASP A 79 -0.48 11.02 0.71
N SER A 80 -0.01 12.24 0.49
CA SER A 80 1.18 12.76 1.18
C SER A 80 1.02 12.70 2.69
N PHE A 81 2.07 12.29 3.37
CA PHE A 81 2.15 12.31 4.84
C PHE A 81 2.64 13.67 5.38
N ASP A 82 3.16 14.51 4.51
CA ASP A 82 3.52 15.90 4.83
C ASP A 82 2.25 16.75 4.89
N THR A 83 1.47 16.54 5.96
CA THR A 83 0.21 17.24 6.19
C THR A 83 -0.21 17.18 7.65
N GLU A 84 -0.71 18.31 8.16
CA GLU A 84 -1.36 18.39 9.48
C GLU A 84 -2.85 18.00 9.42
N LYS A 85 -3.40 17.82 8.22
CA LYS A 85 -4.81 17.47 8.05
C LYS A 85 -5.11 16.08 8.61
N PRO A 86 -6.21 15.92 9.36
CA PRO A 86 -6.58 14.63 9.90
C PRO A 86 -6.93 13.63 8.81
N GLY A 87 -6.55 12.38 9.02
CA GLY A 87 -6.76 11.32 8.06
C GLY A 87 -7.04 9.96 8.68
N ASN A 88 -7.32 9.02 7.81
CA ASN A 88 -7.64 7.65 8.18
C ASN A 88 -6.48 6.73 7.78
N VAL A 89 -6.01 5.95 8.73
CA VAL A 89 -4.97 4.96 8.53
C VAL A 89 -5.60 3.64 8.10
N PHE A 90 -5.07 3.06 7.03
CA PHE A 90 -5.43 1.73 6.54
C PHE A 90 -4.22 0.81 6.67
N LEU A 91 -4.39 -0.27 7.43
CA LEU A 91 -3.37 -1.29 7.68
C LEU A 91 -3.75 -2.58 6.96
N GLY A 92 -2.77 -3.40 6.67
CA GLY A 92 -3.02 -4.72 6.09
C GLY A 92 -1.96 -5.14 5.08
N CYS A 93 -2.31 -6.15 4.29
CA CYS A 93 -1.46 -6.76 3.29
C CYS A 93 -1.75 -6.25 1.86
N SER A 94 -1.48 -7.09 0.86
CA SER A 94 -1.72 -6.82 -0.56
C SER A 94 -3.18 -6.44 -0.89
N HIS A 95 -4.16 -6.98 -0.16
CA HIS A 95 -5.57 -6.65 -0.35
C HIS A 95 -5.87 -5.19 0.01
N THR A 96 -5.33 -4.69 1.11
CA THR A 96 -5.50 -3.30 1.54
C THR A 96 -4.67 -2.34 0.68
N PHE A 97 -3.46 -2.74 0.29
CA PHE A 97 -2.66 -2.01 -0.68
C PHE A 97 -3.36 -1.90 -2.04
N GLY A 98 -4.12 -2.93 -2.43
CA GLY A 98 -4.86 -3.00 -3.68
C GLY A 98 -4.00 -3.49 -4.85
N ILE A 99 -3.23 -4.57 -4.66
CA ILE A 99 -2.48 -5.22 -5.75
C ILE A 99 -3.46 -5.61 -6.87
N GLY A 100 -3.13 -5.27 -8.11
CA GLY A 100 -3.94 -5.57 -9.29
C GLY A 100 -5.22 -4.75 -9.42
N ASN A 101 -5.39 -3.68 -8.62
CA ASN A 101 -6.55 -2.82 -8.67
C ASN A 101 -6.18 -1.36 -8.93
N TYR A 102 -7.06 -0.64 -9.64
CA TYR A 102 -7.02 0.82 -9.63
C TYR A 102 -7.30 1.33 -8.22
N MET A 103 -6.71 2.47 -7.84
CA MET A 103 -6.86 3.04 -6.50
C MET A 103 -8.33 3.20 -6.09
N GLU A 104 -9.14 3.75 -6.97
CA GLU A 104 -10.56 4.00 -6.74
C GLU A 104 -11.40 2.74 -6.53
N ASN A 105 -10.89 1.58 -6.92
CA ASN A 105 -11.54 0.29 -6.77
C ASN A 105 -11.14 -0.44 -5.49
N THR A 106 -10.08 0.01 -4.81
CA THR A 106 -9.67 -0.61 -3.54
C THR A 106 -10.71 -0.37 -2.44
N TRP A 107 -10.87 -1.36 -1.55
CA TRP A 107 -11.81 -1.22 -0.43
C TRP A 107 -11.41 -0.06 0.48
N SER A 108 -10.12 0.09 0.75
CA SER A 108 -9.57 1.12 1.62
C SER A 108 -9.89 2.53 1.09
N HIS A 109 -9.69 2.77 -0.20
CA HIS A 109 -10.03 4.05 -0.81
C HIS A 109 -11.54 4.31 -0.83
N LYS A 110 -12.36 3.27 -1.11
CA LYS A 110 -13.82 3.39 -1.05
C LYS A 110 -14.34 3.73 0.35
N VAL A 111 -13.77 3.12 1.38
CA VAL A 111 -14.08 3.46 2.77
C VAL A 111 -13.65 4.90 3.07
N ASN A 112 -12.41 5.27 2.71
CA ASN A 112 -11.92 6.63 2.94
C ASN A 112 -12.80 7.70 2.28
N LYS A 113 -13.26 7.45 1.06
CA LYS A 113 -14.17 8.34 0.34
C LYS A 113 -15.50 8.56 1.08
N LYS A 114 -16.00 7.53 1.79
CA LYS A 114 -17.23 7.63 2.58
C LYS A 114 -17.05 8.37 3.90
N VAL A 115 -15.92 8.16 4.59
CA VAL A 115 -15.67 8.75 5.92
C VAL A 115 -15.00 10.12 5.85
N GLY A 116 -14.40 10.45 4.72
CA GLY A 116 -13.68 11.70 4.48
C GLY A 116 -12.38 11.82 5.28
N GLY A 117 -11.54 12.76 4.90
CA GLY A 117 -10.21 12.98 5.46
C GLY A 117 -9.08 12.48 4.56
N LYS A 118 -7.84 12.66 5.00
CA LYS A 118 -6.67 12.17 4.27
C LYS A 118 -6.64 10.64 4.26
N PHE A 119 -6.09 10.07 3.20
CA PHE A 119 -5.96 8.65 3.00
C PHE A 119 -4.53 8.21 3.32
N PHE A 120 -4.30 7.63 4.49
CA PHE A 120 -2.99 7.13 4.93
C PHE A 120 -2.95 5.61 4.82
N ASN A 121 -2.62 5.11 3.64
CA ASN A 121 -2.54 3.66 3.40
C ASN A 121 -1.14 3.14 3.76
N LEU A 122 -1.00 2.57 4.94
CA LEU A 122 0.22 1.93 5.44
C LEU A 122 0.28 0.43 5.11
N ALA A 123 -0.61 -0.07 4.26
CA ALA A 123 -0.63 -1.47 3.88
C ALA A 123 0.65 -1.87 3.13
N SER A 124 1.13 -3.05 3.43
CA SER A 124 2.40 -3.56 2.92
C SER A 124 2.21 -4.95 2.28
N PRO A 125 2.34 -5.08 0.95
CA PRO A 125 2.19 -6.36 0.26
C PRO A 125 3.15 -7.43 0.81
N GLY A 126 2.64 -8.64 0.97
CA GLY A 126 3.43 -9.79 1.44
C GLY A 126 3.83 -9.73 2.93
N LYS A 127 3.30 -8.78 3.69
CA LYS A 127 3.62 -8.61 5.11
C LYS A 127 2.45 -9.01 6.00
N GLY A 128 2.80 -9.49 7.20
CA GLY A 128 1.82 -9.88 8.21
C GLY A 128 1.46 -8.76 9.18
N ILE A 129 0.57 -9.10 10.11
CA ILE A 129 0.02 -8.17 11.12
C ILE A 129 1.10 -7.47 11.96
N MET A 130 2.23 -8.13 12.23
CA MET A 130 3.32 -7.53 13.01
C MET A 130 3.97 -6.35 12.28
N THR A 131 4.03 -6.40 10.94
CA THR A 131 4.49 -5.25 10.14
C THR A 131 3.49 -4.11 10.21
N SER A 132 2.19 -4.39 10.10
CA SER A 132 1.13 -3.39 10.26
C SER A 132 1.23 -2.68 11.61
N LEU A 133 1.44 -3.44 12.69
CA LEU A 133 1.60 -2.90 14.03
C LEU A 133 2.84 -1.99 14.18
N ARG A 134 3.98 -2.41 13.59
CA ARG A 134 5.21 -1.60 13.57
C ARG A 134 5.02 -0.29 12.81
N LEU A 135 4.40 -0.35 11.64
CA LEU A 135 4.11 0.83 10.83
C LEU A 135 3.17 1.78 11.57
N LEU A 136 2.08 1.26 12.12
CA LEU A 136 1.17 2.08 12.92
C LEU A 136 1.89 2.76 14.07
N ARG A 137 2.71 2.02 14.81
CA ARG A 137 3.44 2.56 15.96
C ARG A 137 4.44 3.65 15.57
N TYR A 138 5.13 3.49 14.44
CA TYR A 138 6.07 4.48 13.93
C TYR A 138 5.35 5.75 13.46
N TRP A 139 4.25 5.58 12.72
CA TRP A 139 3.54 6.69 12.10
C TRP A 139 2.52 7.38 13.01
N SER A 140 2.08 6.74 14.10
CA SER A 140 1.08 7.31 15.01
C SER A 140 1.52 8.60 15.69
N SER A 141 2.80 8.82 15.86
CA SER A 141 3.37 10.07 16.41
C SER A 141 3.61 11.17 15.37
N LYS A 142 3.43 10.84 14.07
CA LYS A 142 3.77 11.71 12.94
C LYS A 142 2.57 12.11 12.10
N LEU A 143 1.50 11.34 12.16
CA LEU A 143 0.28 11.57 11.40
C LEU A 143 -0.84 12.01 12.33
N ASN A 144 -1.64 12.96 11.88
CA ASN A 144 -2.89 13.34 12.55
C ASN A 144 -3.97 12.29 12.23
N ILE A 145 -4.08 11.26 13.08
CA ILE A 145 -4.92 10.09 12.82
C ILE A 145 -6.33 10.31 13.40
N LYS A 146 -7.34 10.21 12.55
CA LYS A 146 -8.76 10.25 12.90
C LYS A 146 -9.34 8.86 13.16
N ASN A 147 -9.09 7.93 12.25
CA ASN A 147 -9.56 6.55 12.34
C ASN A 147 -8.48 5.57 11.89
N ILE A 148 -8.56 4.33 12.37
CA ILE A 148 -7.68 3.23 11.97
C ILE A 148 -8.55 2.08 11.49
N PHE A 149 -8.24 1.55 10.30
CA PHE A 149 -8.90 0.40 9.68
C PHE A 149 -7.86 -0.70 9.42
N HIS A 150 -8.23 -1.94 9.75
CA HIS A 150 -7.38 -3.12 9.54
C HIS A 150 -8.19 -4.29 8.99
#